data_a7461b3aa935e3c42a803fd0434e3829
#
_entry.id   a7461b3aa935e3c42a803fd0434e3829
#
_cell.length_a   1.000
_cell.length_b   1.000
_cell.length_c   1.000
_cell.angle_alpha   90.00
_cell.angle_beta   90.00
_cell.angle_gamma   90.00
#
_symmetry.space_group_name_H-M   'P 1'
#
loop_
_entity.id
_entity.type
_entity.pdbx_description
1 polymer ?
#
loop_
_entity_poly.entity_id
_entity_poly.type
_entity_poly.pdbx_seq_one_letter_code
_entity_poly.pdbx_strand_id
1 'polypeptide(L)'
;MNRIHQRTLLVLLSCLIAACATEPRTEVLTANETAECVVLLHGLNRSWRAMRPMAKALQKGGFTTVNVDYPSQAGSIEDIAPLAVGAGLTECRQTGATRIHFVTHSLGGILLRYQNQQSPIADLGRVVMLGPPNQGSVLIDKTRDWPGFEILHGDAGLQLGTDADSVPSRLGPVDFELGVIAGTGTINVLASAMISDRDDGKVSVATTQVEGMDDFLIVGNSHHYMIRSDVVIRNTEFFLRNGSFLASDKALMTK
;
A
#
# COMPACT_ATOMS: atom_id res chain seq x y z
N MET A 1 -49.99 58.44 2.31
CA MET A 1 -49.99 57.21 3.11
C MET A 1 -49.26 56.14 2.31
N ASN A 2 -47.91 56.04 2.45
CA ASN A 2 -47.04 55.16 1.66
C ASN A 2 -46.68 53.94 2.50
N ARG A 3 -47.08 52.78 2.06
CA ARG A 3 -46.59 51.50 2.61
C ARG A 3 -45.31 51.08 1.87
N ILE A 4 -44.22 51.19 2.56
CA ILE A 4 -42.90 50.71 2.12
C ILE A 4 -42.89 49.19 2.32
N HIS A 5 -42.78 48.43 1.22
CA HIS A 5 -42.56 47.00 1.23
C HIS A 5 -41.10 46.74 1.53
N GLN A 6 -40.81 46.26 2.72
CA GLN A 6 -39.51 45.64 3.05
C GLN A 6 -39.42 44.29 2.35
N ARG A 7 -38.62 44.22 1.30
CA ARG A 7 -38.20 42.95 0.69
C ARG A 7 -37.03 42.43 1.50
N THR A 8 -37.28 41.45 2.33
CA THR A 8 -36.24 40.67 3.03
C THR A 8 -35.50 39.81 2.01
N LEU A 9 -34.28 40.19 1.70
CA LEU A 9 -33.37 39.43 0.85
C LEU A 9 -32.82 38.25 1.69
N LEU A 10 -33.35 37.05 1.51
CA LEU A 10 -32.80 35.83 2.07
C LEU A 10 -31.53 35.48 1.26
N VAL A 11 -30.37 35.80 1.80
CA VAL A 11 -29.09 35.31 1.29
C VAL A 11 -28.96 33.85 1.78
N LEU A 12 -29.26 32.91 0.88
CA LEU A 12 -28.91 31.50 1.06
C LEU A 12 -27.39 31.39 0.97
N LEU A 13 -26.73 31.38 2.12
CA LEU A 13 -25.33 31.03 2.26
C LEU A 13 -25.23 29.52 2.09
N SER A 14 -25.08 29.07 0.84
CA SER A 14 -24.72 27.70 0.53
C SER A 14 -23.31 27.46 1.06
N CYS A 15 -23.20 26.91 2.28
CA CYS A 15 -21.96 26.29 2.71
C CYS A 15 -21.69 25.10 1.80
N LEU A 16 -20.90 25.30 0.76
CA LEU A 16 -20.14 24.24 0.13
C LEU A 16 -19.18 23.70 1.20
N ILE A 17 -19.60 22.64 1.89
CA ILE A 17 -18.68 21.77 2.60
C ILE A 17 -17.91 21.06 1.49
N ALA A 18 -16.85 21.68 0.98
CA ALA A 18 -15.83 20.97 0.25
C ALA A 18 -15.30 19.94 1.23
N ALA A 19 -15.66 18.66 1.03
CA ALA A 19 -14.98 17.56 1.63
C ALA A 19 -13.52 17.71 1.20
N CYS A 20 -12.67 18.21 2.10
CA CYS A 20 -11.23 18.18 1.93
C CYS A 20 -10.81 16.72 2.01
N ALA A 21 -11.00 15.96 0.94
CA ALA A 21 -10.15 14.83 0.67
C ALA A 21 -8.74 15.45 0.62
N THR A 22 -7.93 15.16 1.63
CA THR A 22 -6.55 15.67 1.65
C THR A 22 -5.83 15.05 0.48
N GLU A 23 -5.50 15.88 -0.50
CA GLU A 23 -4.73 15.46 -1.67
C GLU A 23 -3.47 14.72 -1.23
N PRO A 24 -3.11 13.60 -1.89
CA PRO A 24 -1.87 12.91 -1.60
C PRO A 24 -0.67 13.86 -1.71
N ARG A 25 0.29 13.69 -0.81
CA ARG A 25 1.57 14.41 -0.85
C ARG A 25 2.68 13.44 -1.24
N THR A 26 3.71 13.94 -1.89
CA THR A 26 4.83 13.11 -2.34
C THR A 26 6.16 13.64 -1.81
N GLU A 27 7.05 12.73 -1.40
CA GLU A 27 8.47 13.02 -1.19
C GLU A 27 9.24 12.41 -2.36
N VAL A 28 9.83 13.25 -3.22
CA VAL A 28 10.64 12.80 -4.34
C VAL A 28 12.10 12.86 -3.96
N LEU A 29 12.80 11.71 -4.07
CA LEU A 29 14.24 11.62 -3.90
C LEU A 29 14.84 11.21 -5.24
N THR A 30 15.47 12.14 -5.93
CA THR A 30 16.08 11.88 -7.24
C THR A 30 17.41 11.16 -7.11
N ALA A 31 17.66 10.22 -8.01
CA ALA A 31 18.98 9.67 -8.26
C ALA A 31 19.54 10.25 -9.56
N ASN A 32 20.85 10.26 -9.68
CA ASN A 32 21.49 10.72 -10.90
C ASN A 32 21.30 9.69 -12.02
N GLU A 33 20.79 10.14 -13.16
CA GLU A 33 20.80 9.43 -14.46
C GLU A 33 20.08 8.08 -14.52
N THR A 34 18.89 7.94 -13.93
CA THR A 34 18.10 6.73 -14.11
C THR A 34 16.77 7.04 -14.82
N ALA A 35 16.45 6.22 -15.82
CA ALA A 35 15.13 6.19 -16.45
C ALA A 35 14.09 5.37 -15.65
N GLU A 36 14.46 4.88 -14.45
CA GLU A 36 13.62 4.06 -13.60
C GLU A 36 13.25 4.81 -12.31
N CYS A 37 11.98 4.75 -11.97
CA CYS A 37 11.42 5.37 -10.77
C CYS A 37 10.69 4.32 -9.93
N VAL A 38 10.73 4.47 -8.61
CA VAL A 38 10.05 3.58 -7.68
C VAL A 38 9.02 4.37 -6.87
N VAL A 39 7.75 4.03 -7.02
CA VAL A 39 6.67 4.54 -6.17
C VAL A 39 6.59 3.71 -4.91
N LEU A 40 6.53 4.36 -3.74
CA LEU A 40 6.35 3.70 -2.46
C LEU A 40 4.97 4.03 -1.87
N LEU A 41 4.20 2.98 -1.53
CA LEU A 41 2.88 3.10 -0.91
C LEU A 41 2.89 2.48 0.49
N HIS A 42 2.54 3.26 1.50
CA HIS A 42 2.47 2.79 2.89
C HIS A 42 1.22 1.95 3.18
N GLY A 43 1.12 1.37 4.37
CA GLY A 43 -0.03 0.60 4.81
C GLY A 43 -1.09 1.44 5.54
N LEU A 44 -2.17 0.77 5.93
CA LEU A 44 -3.28 1.32 6.70
C LEU A 44 -2.77 1.96 8.00
N ASN A 45 -3.29 3.13 8.36
CA ASN A 45 -2.93 3.90 9.55
C ASN A 45 -1.43 4.29 9.60
N ARG A 46 -0.82 4.48 8.43
CA ARG A 46 0.56 4.92 8.30
C ARG A 46 0.65 6.23 7.53
N SER A 47 1.86 6.67 7.31
CA SER A 47 2.20 7.81 6.45
C SER A 47 3.47 7.50 5.67
N TRP A 48 3.83 8.34 4.72
CA TRP A 48 5.06 8.23 3.95
C TRP A 48 6.32 8.03 4.82
N ARG A 49 6.31 8.55 6.08
CA ARG A 49 7.43 8.38 7.02
C ARG A 49 7.78 6.93 7.31
N ALA A 50 6.79 6.03 7.24
CA ALA A 50 7.01 4.60 7.43
C ALA A 50 7.89 4.02 6.33
N MET A 51 7.67 4.43 5.06
CA MET A 51 8.39 3.92 3.89
C MET A 51 9.71 4.67 3.63
N ARG A 52 9.97 5.77 4.32
CA ARG A 52 11.15 6.61 4.10
C ARG A 52 12.51 5.89 4.23
N PRO A 53 12.73 4.94 5.16
CA PRO A 53 13.98 4.17 5.18
C PRO A 53 14.20 3.39 3.89
N MET A 54 13.17 2.73 3.38
CA MET A 54 13.18 2.01 2.10
C MET A 54 13.43 2.97 0.93
N ALA A 55 12.72 4.09 0.86
CA ALA A 55 12.90 5.09 -0.19
C ALA A 55 14.34 5.63 -0.24
N LYS A 56 14.92 5.96 0.91
CA LYS A 56 16.32 6.42 0.98
C LYS A 56 17.32 5.34 0.57
N ALA A 57 17.07 4.09 0.91
CA ALA A 57 17.96 2.99 0.55
C ALA A 57 17.93 2.75 -0.97
N LEU A 58 16.75 2.72 -1.57
CA LEU A 58 16.58 2.59 -3.03
C LEU A 58 17.16 3.78 -3.78
N GLN A 59 17.01 5.01 -3.24
CA GLN A 59 17.63 6.20 -3.82
C GLN A 59 19.16 6.10 -3.80
N LYS A 60 19.76 5.62 -2.71
CA LYS A 60 21.19 5.34 -2.64
C LYS A 60 21.61 4.22 -3.61
N GLY A 61 20.74 3.26 -3.85
CA GLY A 61 20.90 2.22 -4.86
C GLY A 61 20.75 2.73 -6.30
N GLY A 62 20.43 4.00 -6.52
CA GLY A 62 20.38 4.60 -7.86
C GLY A 62 18.98 4.70 -8.47
N PHE A 63 17.91 4.40 -7.74
CA PHE A 63 16.55 4.62 -8.20
C PHE A 63 16.06 6.02 -7.83
N THR A 64 15.37 6.72 -8.73
CA THR A 64 14.52 7.83 -8.31
C THR A 64 13.34 7.26 -7.53
N THR A 65 13.00 7.85 -6.38
CA THR A 65 11.90 7.34 -5.54
C THR A 65 10.85 8.41 -5.30
N VAL A 66 9.58 8.00 -5.38
CA VAL A 66 8.41 8.82 -5.06
C VAL A 66 7.66 8.15 -3.91
N ASN A 67 7.77 8.72 -2.73
CA ASN A 67 7.17 8.20 -1.52
C ASN A 67 5.85 8.95 -1.25
N VAL A 68 4.73 8.26 -1.43
CA VAL A 68 3.39 8.86 -1.41
C VAL A 68 2.80 8.85 -0.01
N ASP A 69 2.31 10.00 0.44
CA ASP A 69 1.51 10.16 1.66
C ASP A 69 0.04 10.32 1.27
N TYR A 70 -0.80 9.38 1.63
CA TYR A 70 -2.21 9.40 1.33
C TYR A 70 -3.05 9.09 2.56
N PRO A 71 -4.29 9.61 2.67
CA PRO A 71 -5.12 9.42 3.84
C PRO A 71 -5.76 8.02 3.83
N SER A 72 -5.03 7.01 4.30
CA SER A 72 -5.40 5.59 4.21
C SER A 72 -6.69 5.19 4.97
N GLN A 73 -7.32 6.12 5.69
CA GLN A 73 -8.57 5.92 6.43
C GLN A 73 -9.74 6.75 5.87
N ALA A 74 -9.48 7.63 4.89
CA ALA A 74 -10.45 8.66 4.47
C ALA A 74 -11.36 8.22 3.32
N GLY A 75 -11.60 6.92 3.16
CA GLY A 75 -12.50 6.39 2.16
C GLY A 75 -12.30 4.90 1.92
N SER A 76 -12.99 4.40 0.93
CA SER A 76 -12.88 3.01 0.46
C SER A 76 -11.57 2.79 -0.31
N ILE A 77 -11.22 1.53 -0.56
CA ILE A 77 -10.08 1.18 -1.43
C ILE A 77 -10.29 1.77 -2.82
N GLU A 78 -11.53 1.76 -3.31
CA GLU A 78 -11.96 2.29 -4.58
C GLU A 78 -11.70 3.81 -4.71
N ASP A 79 -11.86 4.56 -3.62
CA ASP A 79 -11.61 6.00 -3.57
C ASP A 79 -10.11 6.31 -3.45
N ILE A 80 -9.41 5.56 -2.60
CA ILE A 80 -8.01 5.84 -2.25
C ILE A 80 -7.04 5.38 -3.36
N ALA A 81 -7.31 4.25 -4.01
CA ALA A 81 -6.37 3.65 -4.96
C ALA A 81 -6.02 4.58 -6.13
N PRO A 82 -6.98 5.18 -6.86
CA PRO A 82 -6.66 6.07 -7.97
C PRO A 82 -5.89 7.31 -7.52
N LEU A 83 -6.17 7.83 -6.32
CA LEU A 83 -5.48 8.99 -5.77
C LEU A 83 -4.02 8.65 -5.41
N ALA A 84 -3.81 7.59 -4.63
CA ALA A 84 -2.48 7.22 -4.14
C ALA A 84 -1.57 6.74 -5.27
N VAL A 85 -2.05 5.82 -6.12
CA VAL A 85 -1.27 5.29 -7.25
C VAL A 85 -1.07 6.37 -8.31
N GLY A 86 -2.13 7.14 -8.64
CA GLY A 86 -2.08 8.22 -9.62
C GLY A 86 -1.09 9.32 -9.26
N ALA A 87 -1.03 9.74 -7.98
CA ALA A 87 -0.03 10.70 -7.51
C ALA A 87 1.40 10.19 -7.72
N GLY A 88 1.67 8.93 -7.34
CA GLY A 88 2.98 8.32 -7.55
C GLY A 88 3.40 8.24 -9.01
N LEU A 89 2.48 7.79 -9.87
CA LEU A 89 2.70 7.70 -11.32
C LEU A 89 2.99 9.08 -11.94
N THR A 90 2.20 10.08 -11.56
CA THR A 90 2.35 11.46 -12.07
C THR A 90 3.75 12.01 -11.76
N GLU A 91 4.17 11.91 -10.51
CA GLU A 91 5.49 12.38 -10.09
C GLU A 91 6.64 11.61 -10.78
N CYS A 92 6.56 10.28 -10.86
CA CYS A 92 7.57 9.49 -11.57
C CYS A 92 7.68 9.88 -13.06
N ARG A 93 6.55 10.09 -13.74
CA ARG A 93 6.53 10.51 -15.15
C ARG A 93 7.12 11.91 -15.35
N GLN A 94 6.92 12.82 -14.39
CA GLN A 94 7.53 14.15 -14.42
C GLN A 94 9.07 14.12 -14.31
N THR A 95 9.64 13.05 -13.70
CA THR A 95 11.10 12.86 -13.68
C THR A 95 11.68 12.34 -15.00
N GLY A 96 10.83 12.04 -16.00
CA GLY A 96 11.23 11.43 -17.26
C GLY A 96 11.41 9.92 -17.20
N ALA A 97 10.91 9.26 -16.14
CA ALA A 97 11.00 7.82 -16.02
C ALA A 97 10.19 7.10 -17.12
N THR A 98 10.80 6.10 -17.73
CA THR A 98 10.19 5.25 -18.77
C THR A 98 9.71 3.91 -18.21
N ARG A 99 10.13 3.55 -16.99
CA ARG A 99 9.71 2.36 -16.26
C ARG A 99 9.46 2.73 -14.80
N ILE A 100 8.27 2.41 -14.30
CA ILE A 100 7.84 2.76 -12.95
C ILE A 100 7.62 1.48 -12.13
N HIS A 101 8.48 1.28 -11.15
CA HIS A 101 8.39 0.19 -10.19
C HIS A 101 7.54 0.60 -8.99
N PHE A 102 7.07 -0.41 -8.24
CA PHE A 102 6.37 -0.17 -6.98
C PHE A 102 6.98 -0.98 -5.84
N VAL A 103 7.06 -0.34 -4.67
CA VAL A 103 7.29 -1.02 -3.39
C VAL A 103 6.15 -0.66 -2.46
N THR A 104 5.36 -1.64 -2.08
CA THR A 104 4.15 -1.41 -1.31
C THR A 104 4.21 -2.14 0.03
N HIS A 105 3.57 -1.58 1.04
CA HIS A 105 3.41 -2.23 2.33
C HIS A 105 1.92 -2.43 2.63
N SER A 106 1.55 -3.67 3.00
CA SER A 106 0.20 -3.98 3.49
C SER A 106 -0.91 -3.50 2.53
N LEU A 107 -1.85 -2.65 2.98
CA LEU A 107 -2.90 -2.03 2.16
C LEU A 107 -2.38 -1.46 0.82
N GLY A 108 -1.17 -0.87 0.82
CA GLY A 108 -0.60 -0.29 -0.40
C GLY A 108 -0.51 -1.27 -1.57
N GLY A 109 -0.32 -2.58 -1.29
CA GLY A 109 -0.34 -3.63 -2.31
C GLY A 109 -1.73 -3.85 -2.90
N ILE A 110 -2.75 -3.79 -2.07
CA ILE A 110 -4.14 -3.94 -2.50
C ILE A 110 -4.58 -2.73 -3.35
N LEU A 111 -4.16 -1.51 -2.96
CA LEU A 111 -4.42 -0.31 -3.75
C LEU A 111 -3.81 -0.41 -5.16
N LEU A 112 -2.57 -0.88 -5.26
CA LEU A 112 -1.91 -1.07 -6.56
C LEU A 112 -2.63 -2.12 -7.41
N ARG A 113 -2.96 -3.30 -6.83
CA ARG A 113 -3.70 -4.36 -7.55
C ARG A 113 -5.05 -3.85 -8.04
N TYR A 114 -5.80 -3.17 -7.16
CA TYR A 114 -7.09 -2.59 -7.51
C TYR A 114 -6.93 -1.60 -8.68
N GLN A 115 -6.02 -0.64 -8.56
CA GLN A 115 -5.81 0.37 -9.61
C GLN A 115 -5.39 -0.26 -10.95
N ASN A 116 -4.45 -1.22 -10.93
CA ASN A 116 -3.99 -1.87 -12.16
C ASN A 116 -5.09 -2.71 -12.81
N GLN A 117 -5.97 -3.34 -12.03
CA GLN A 117 -7.12 -4.08 -12.56
C GLN A 117 -8.16 -3.15 -13.21
N GLN A 118 -8.41 -1.97 -12.61
CA GLN A 118 -9.36 -0.99 -13.14
C GLN A 118 -8.81 -0.24 -14.37
N SER A 119 -7.51 0.05 -14.34
CA SER A 119 -6.82 0.81 -15.39
C SER A 119 -5.36 0.34 -15.46
N PRO A 120 -5.06 -0.59 -16.38
CA PRO A 120 -3.72 -1.14 -16.52
C PRO A 120 -2.66 -0.06 -16.71
N ILE A 121 -1.55 -0.18 -15.97
CA ILE A 121 -0.45 0.79 -15.96
C ILE A 121 0.55 0.40 -17.05
N ALA A 122 0.57 1.12 -18.16
CA ALA A 122 1.34 0.78 -19.35
C ALA A 122 2.87 0.79 -19.14
N ASP A 123 3.36 1.64 -18.25
CA ASP A 123 4.78 1.80 -17.89
C ASP A 123 5.13 1.08 -16.57
N LEU A 124 4.29 0.13 -16.13
CA LEU A 124 4.53 -0.66 -14.93
C LEU A 124 5.80 -1.51 -15.08
N GLY A 125 6.69 -1.33 -14.14
CA GLY A 125 7.86 -2.16 -13.96
C GLY A 125 7.62 -3.29 -12.97
N ARG A 126 8.67 -3.64 -12.20
CA ARG A 126 8.58 -4.67 -11.16
C ARG A 126 7.94 -4.15 -9.89
N VAL A 127 7.25 -5.03 -9.21
CA VAL A 127 6.55 -4.73 -7.97
C VAL A 127 7.09 -5.62 -6.83
N VAL A 128 7.34 -5.02 -5.67
CA VAL A 128 7.60 -5.77 -4.44
C VAL A 128 6.54 -5.41 -3.40
N MET A 129 5.84 -6.41 -2.91
CA MET A 129 4.83 -6.25 -1.86
C MET A 129 5.33 -6.79 -0.53
N LEU A 130 5.28 -5.97 0.50
CA LEU A 130 5.72 -6.28 1.86
C LEU A 130 4.50 -6.56 2.75
N GLY A 131 4.29 -7.80 3.15
CA GLY A 131 3.17 -8.24 3.99
C GLY A 131 1.79 -7.86 3.45
N PRO A 132 1.51 -8.03 2.15
CA PRO A 132 0.21 -7.66 1.60
C PRO A 132 -0.87 -8.63 2.05
N PRO A 133 -2.08 -8.20 2.42
CA PRO A 133 -3.21 -9.09 2.63
C PRO A 133 -3.84 -9.47 1.27
N ASN A 134 -3.07 -10.15 0.40
CA ASN A 134 -3.49 -10.47 -0.97
C ASN A 134 -4.72 -11.36 -1.05
N GLN A 135 -4.98 -12.16 -0.01
CA GLN A 135 -6.18 -12.99 0.16
C GLN A 135 -6.97 -12.55 1.43
N GLY A 136 -6.81 -11.29 1.85
CA GLY A 136 -7.43 -10.75 3.04
C GLY A 136 -6.67 -11.02 4.34
N SER A 137 -7.23 -10.57 5.44
CA SER A 137 -6.68 -10.73 6.80
C SER A 137 -7.74 -11.28 7.75
N VAL A 138 -7.50 -12.47 8.29
CA VAL A 138 -8.32 -13.10 9.33
C VAL A 138 -8.42 -12.22 10.58
N LEU A 139 -7.38 -11.41 10.87
CA LEU A 139 -7.43 -10.47 11.97
C LEU A 139 -8.54 -9.42 11.77
N ILE A 140 -8.71 -8.94 10.54
CA ILE A 140 -9.80 -8.01 10.20
C ILE A 140 -11.16 -8.67 10.44
N ASP A 141 -11.37 -9.90 9.96
CA ASP A 141 -12.64 -10.63 10.15
C ASP A 141 -13.00 -10.78 11.62
N LYS A 142 -12.00 -11.02 12.48
CA LYS A 142 -12.20 -11.19 13.93
C LYS A 142 -12.38 -9.89 14.71
N THR A 143 -11.98 -8.75 14.15
CA THR A 143 -11.94 -7.48 14.88
C THR A 143 -12.83 -6.39 14.29
N ARG A 144 -13.30 -6.53 13.04
CA ARG A 144 -14.07 -5.47 12.35
C ARG A 144 -15.37 -5.08 13.05
N ASP A 145 -15.98 -6.01 13.80
CA ASP A 145 -17.21 -5.75 14.57
C ASP A 145 -16.95 -5.15 15.95
N TRP A 146 -15.68 -4.96 16.32
CA TRP A 146 -15.35 -4.36 17.61
C TRP A 146 -15.70 -2.85 17.62
N PRO A 147 -16.21 -2.36 18.75
CA PRO A 147 -16.52 -0.93 18.89
C PRO A 147 -15.30 -0.06 18.55
N GLY A 148 -15.49 0.89 17.64
CA GLY A 148 -14.45 1.82 17.22
C GLY A 148 -13.50 1.32 16.13
N PHE A 149 -13.68 0.10 15.61
CA PHE A 149 -12.83 -0.41 14.51
C PHE A 149 -12.90 0.50 13.27
N GLU A 150 -14.11 0.84 12.82
CA GLU A 150 -14.33 1.74 11.67
C GLU A 150 -13.70 3.13 11.90
N ILE A 151 -13.84 3.69 13.10
CA ILE A 151 -13.24 4.98 13.45
C ILE A 151 -11.70 4.94 13.32
N LEU A 152 -11.09 3.80 13.68
CA LEU A 152 -9.64 3.64 13.66
C LEU A 152 -9.09 3.26 12.29
N HIS A 153 -9.87 2.56 11.47
CA HIS A 153 -9.37 1.91 10.26
C HIS A 153 -10.05 2.40 8.97
N GLY A 154 -11.18 3.11 9.09
CA GLY A 154 -11.97 3.59 7.97
C GLY A 154 -12.55 2.47 7.10
N ASP A 155 -13.23 2.84 6.03
CA ASP A 155 -13.85 1.89 5.10
C ASP A 155 -12.82 0.96 4.44
N ALA A 156 -11.65 1.48 4.06
CA ALA A 156 -10.59 0.67 3.49
C ALA A 156 -10.14 -0.46 4.44
N GLY A 157 -10.14 -0.22 5.75
CA GLY A 157 -9.84 -1.25 6.74
C GLY A 157 -10.89 -2.36 6.79
N LEU A 158 -12.18 -2.00 6.72
CA LEU A 158 -13.30 -2.94 6.68
C LEU A 158 -13.27 -3.84 5.44
N GLN A 159 -12.75 -3.34 4.32
CA GLN A 159 -12.68 -4.05 3.04
C GLN A 159 -11.56 -5.10 2.95
N LEU A 160 -10.68 -5.22 3.96
CA LEU A 160 -9.50 -6.11 3.94
C LEU A 160 -9.75 -7.50 4.56
N GLY A 161 -11.00 -7.90 4.76
CA GLY A 161 -11.36 -9.23 5.25
C GLY A 161 -11.04 -10.35 4.26
N THR A 162 -11.37 -11.60 4.66
CA THR A 162 -11.20 -12.81 3.83
C THR A 162 -12.49 -13.28 3.18
N ASP A 163 -13.61 -12.63 3.48
CA ASP A 163 -14.91 -12.96 2.89
C ASP A 163 -14.97 -12.67 1.39
N ALA A 164 -15.94 -13.26 0.70
CA ALA A 164 -16.08 -13.15 -0.76
C ALA A 164 -16.32 -11.71 -1.25
N ASP A 165 -16.87 -10.84 -0.40
CA ASP A 165 -17.19 -9.46 -0.74
C ASP A 165 -16.01 -8.52 -0.46
N SER A 166 -14.97 -8.99 0.22
CA SER A 166 -13.77 -8.21 0.48
C SER A 166 -13.02 -7.85 -0.81
N VAL A 167 -12.34 -6.71 -0.84
CA VAL A 167 -11.59 -6.28 -2.03
C VAL A 167 -10.50 -7.30 -2.39
N PRO A 168 -9.65 -7.78 -1.47
CA PRO A 168 -8.64 -8.78 -1.80
C PRO A 168 -9.19 -10.04 -2.47
N SER A 169 -10.36 -10.53 -2.03
CA SER A 169 -11.01 -11.74 -2.57
C SER A 169 -11.59 -11.53 -3.97
N ARG A 170 -11.98 -10.30 -4.31
CA ARG A 170 -12.51 -9.94 -5.63
C ARG A 170 -11.42 -9.63 -6.66
N LEU A 171 -10.19 -9.36 -6.20
CA LEU A 171 -9.05 -9.16 -7.08
C LEU A 171 -8.52 -10.51 -7.58
N GLY A 172 -8.41 -10.65 -8.89
CA GLY A 172 -7.90 -11.85 -9.54
C GLY A 172 -6.38 -12.03 -9.41
N PRO A 173 -5.80 -12.99 -10.16
CA PRO A 173 -4.36 -13.12 -10.31
C PRO A 173 -3.69 -11.83 -10.76
N VAL A 174 -2.39 -11.72 -10.52
CA VAL A 174 -1.59 -10.60 -11.04
C VAL A 174 -0.97 -10.99 -12.38
N ASP A 175 -0.81 -10.00 -13.26
CA ASP A 175 -0.26 -10.14 -14.63
C ASP A 175 1.02 -9.30 -14.84
N PHE A 176 1.67 -8.90 -13.74
CA PHE A 176 2.89 -8.10 -13.73
C PHE A 176 3.99 -8.75 -12.87
N GLU A 177 5.26 -8.43 -13.14
CA GLU A 177 6.42 -8.96 -12.40
C GLU A 177 6.32 -8.62 -10.89
N LEU A 178 5.96 -9.61 -10.05
CA LEU A 178 5.68 -9.45 -8.63
C LEU A 178 6.53 -10.33 -7.75
N GLY A 179 7.26 -9.71 -6.81
CA GLY A 179 7.84 -10.39 -5.64
C GLY A 179 7.05 -10.08 -4.37
N VAL A 180 6.76 -11.09 -3.57
CA VAL A 180 6.08 -10.93 -2.28
C VAL A 180 7.01 -11.32 -1.14
N ILE A 181 7.12 -10.45 -0.13
CA ILE A 181 7.85 -10.72 1.11
C ILE A 181 6.86 -10.84 2.27
N ALA A 182 6.80 -12.02 2.88
CA ALA A 182 5.96 -12.31 4.05
C ALA A 182 6.81 -12.30 5.33
N GLY A 183 6.26 -11.77 6.41
CA GLY A 183 6.87 -11.81 7.73
C GLY A 183 6.36 -12.97 8.59
N THR A 184 7.16 -13.41 9.57
CA THR A 184 6.78 -14.42 10.57
C THR A 184 7.06 -14.01 12.00
N GLY A 185 7.58 -12.79 12.21
CA GLY A 185 7.80 -12.24 13.54
C GLY A 185 6.59 -11.47 14.03
N THR A 186 6.29 -11.56 15.30
CA THR A 186 5.24 -10.73 15.90
C THR A 186 5.71 -10.08 17.20
N ILE A 187 5.29 -8.83 17.41
CA ILE A 187 5.38 -8.14 18.70
C ILE A 187 4.00 -8.06 19.37
N ASN A 188 2.94 -8.43 18.63
CA ASN A 188 1.56 -8.45 19.11
C ASN A 188 1.06 -9.89 19.26
N VAL A 189 1.44 -10.52 20.36
CA VAL A 189 1.12 -11.92 20.66
C VAL A 189 -0.41 -12.17 20.68
N LEU A 190 -1.20 -11.19 21.13
CA LEU A 190 -2.66 -11.32 21.16
C LEU A 190 -3.26 -11.34 19.75
N ALA A 191 -2.80 -10.46 18.86
CA ALA A 191 -3.25 -10.46 17.48
C ALA A 191 -2.80 -11.73 16.74
N SER A 192 -1.55 -12.15 16.94
CA SER A 192 -1.01 -13.39 16.38
C SER A 192 -1.78 -14.63 16.86
N ALA A 193 -2.21 -14.68 18.13
CA ALA A 193 -3.04 -15.76 18.66
C ALA A 193 -4.43 -15.86 17.99
N MET A 194 -4.88 -14.80 17.32
CA MET A 194 -6.11 -14.80 16.52
C MET A 194 -5.88 -15.36 15.10
N ILE A 195 -4.64 -15.43 14.65
CA ILE A 195 -4.27 -15.95 13.33
C ILE A 195 -3.77 -17.38 13.53
N SER A 196 -4.41 -18.35 12.88
CA SER A 196 -4.13 -19.79 13.12
C SER A 196 -2.87 -20.30 12.42
N ASP A 197 -2.17 -19.44 11.68
CA ASP A 197 -1.05 -19.79 10.83
C ASP A 197 0.17 -18.92 11.14
N ARG A 198 1.33 -19.22 10.56
CA ARG A 198 2.53 -18.36 10.68
C ARG A 198 2.20 -16.96 10.16
N ASP A 199 2.47 -15.94 10.97
CA ASP A 199 2.06 -14.58 10.70
C ASP A 199 3.09 -13.53 11.18
N ASP A 200 2.92 -12.31 10.71
CA ASP A 200 3.74 -11.17 11.08
C ASP A 200 3.11 -10.27 12.17
N GLY A 201 2.05 -10.74 12.80
CA GLY A 201 1.22 -10.03 13.77
C GLY A 201 0.00 -9.31 13.17
N LYS A 202 -0.22 -9.42 11.84
CA LYS A 202 -1.37 -8.85 11.12
C LYS A 202 -1.87 -9.70 9.96
N VAL A 203 -0.97 -10.28 9.18
CA VAL A 203 -1.28 -11.06 7.98
C VAL A 203 -0.53 -12.38 8.06
N SER A 204 -1.21 -13.48 7.73
CA SER A 204 -0.59 -14.80 7.68
C SER A 204 0.28 -14.95 6.43
N VAL A 205 1.33 -15.77 6.52
CA VAL A 205 2.18 -16.10 5.38
C VAL A 205 1.36 -16.63 4.19
N ALA A 206 0.36 -17.46 4.48
CA ALA A 206 -0.51 -18.02 3.43
C ALA A 206 -1.30 -16.93 2.70
N THR A 207 -1.91 -15.99 3.44
CA THR A 207 -2.76 -14.95 2.83
C THR A 207 -1.98 -13.81 2.17
N THR A 208 -0.64 -13.76 2.31
CA THR A 208 0.18 -12.82 1.53
C THR A 208 0.38 -13.26 0.09
N GLN A 209 0.24 -14.55 -0.21
CA GLN A 209 0.47 -15.08 -1.55
C GLN A 209 -0.66 -14.69 -2.51
N VAL A 210 -0.33 -14.63 -3.81
CA VAL A 210 -1.28 -14.40 -4.90
C VAL A 210 -0.84 -15.16 -6.14
N GLU A 211 -1.81 -15.65 -6.89
CA GLU A 211 -1.55 -16.31 -8.18
C GLU A 211 -0.92 -15.32 -9.17
N GLY A 212 0.09 -15.76 -9.93
CA GLY A 212 0.82 -14.93 -10.86
C GLY A 212 2.05 -14.23 -10.26
N MET A 213 2.32 -14.32 -8.93
CA MET A 213 3.57 -13.81 -8.38
C MET A 213 4.78 -14.62 -8.89
N ASP A 214 5.88 -13.92 -9.22
CA ASP A 214 7.10 -14.54 -9.74
C ASP A 214 7.98 -15.12 -8.65
N ASP A 215 7.99 -14.49 -7.47
CA ASP A 215 8.87 -14.92 -6.38
C ASP A 215 8.30 -14.62 -4.99
N PHE A 216 8.69 -15.45 -4.02
CA PHE A 216 8.20 -15.40 -2.66
C PHE A 216 9.34 -15.55 -1.65
N LEU A 217 9.41 -14.65 -0.67
CA LEU A 217 10.41 -14.68 0.40
C LEU A 217 9.72 -14.57 1.77
N ILE A 218 10.10 -15.47 2.69
CA ILE A 218 9.67 -15.41 4.09
C ILE A 218 10.82 -14.83 4.92
N VAL A 219 10.51 -13.88 5.82
CA VAL A 219 11.50 -13.25 6.71
C VAL A 219 11.02 -13.27 8.17
N GLY A 220 11.93 -13.34 9.11
CA GLY A 220 11.64 -13.35 10.55
C GLY A 220 11.19 -11.98 11.12
N ASN A 221 10.66 -11.10 10.32
CA ASN A 221 10.27 -9.73 10.71
C ASN A 221 8.78 -9.63 11.04
N SER A 222 8.43 -8.71 11.96
CA SER A 222 7.04 -8.32 12.19
C SER A 222 6.54 -7.37 11.11
N HIS A 223 5.22 -7.28 10.96
CA HIS A 223 4.52 -6.47 9.96
C HIS A 223 5.03 -5.03 9.86
N HIS A 224 5.32 -4.41 10.99
CA HIS A 224 5.78 -3.02 11.02
C HIS A 224 7.29 -2.87 10.85
N TYR A 225 8.06 -3.89 11.20
CA TYR A 225 9.50 -3.78 11.18
C TYR A 225 10.11 -4.13 9.82
N MET A 226 9.41 -4.93 9.01
CA MET A 226 9.92 -5.36 7.70
C MET A 226 10.32 -4.20 6.77
N ILE A 227 9.59 -3.08 6.79
CA ILE A 227 9.87 -1.90 5.95
C ILE A 227 11.23 -1.22 6.22
N ARG A 228 11.90 -1.55 7.31
CA ARG A 228 13.21 -1.00 7.70
C ARG A 228 14.28 -2.06 7.94
N SER A 229 13.93 -3.31 7.67
CA SER A 229 14.85 -4.44 7.79
C SER A 229 15.86 -4.44 6.64
N ASP A 230 17.16 -4.53 6.95
CA ASP A 230 18.22 -4.56 5.94
C ASP A 230 18.07 -5.75 4.98
N VAL A 231 17.60 -6.91 5.48
CA VAL A 231 17.32 -8.08 4.64
C VAL A 231 16.21 -7.78 3.64
N VAL A 232 15.12 -7.16 4.09
CA VAL A 232 13.98 -6.81 3.23
C VAL A 232 14.40 -5.75 2.21
N ILE A 233 15.10 -4.70 2.65
CA ILE A 233 15.56 -3.61 1.76
C ILE A 233 16.48 -4.18 0.67
N ARG A 234 17.46 -5.00 1.03
CA ARG A 234 18.41 -5.61 0.10
C ARG A 234 17.71 -6.52 -0.91
N ASN A 235 16.77 -7.36 -0.46
CA ASN A 235 15.99 -8.22 -1.34
C ASN A 235 15.03 -7.43 -2.25
N THR A 236 14.44 -6.36 -1.74
CA THR A 236 13.60 -5.46 -2.54
C THR A 236 14.43 -4.83 -3.67
N GLU A 237 15.58 -4.24 -3.37
CA GLU A 237 16.46 -3.67 -4.40
C GLU A 237 16.90 -4.73 -5.42
N PHE A 238 17.27 -5.92 -4.96
CA PHE A 238 17.69 -7.00 -5.85
C PHE A 238 16.56 -7.45 -6.77
N PHE A 239 15.33 -7.61 -6.24
CA PHE A 239 14.17 -7.97 -7.06
C PHE A 239 13.85 -6.91 -8.10
N LEU A 240 13.87 -5.63 -7.73
CA LEU A 240 13.61 -4.54 -8.69
C LEU A 240 14.59 -4.56 -9.87
N ARG A 241 15.83 -5.05 -9.66
CA ARG A 241 16.84 -5.17 -10.73
C ARG A 241 16.76 -6.48 -11.52
N ASN A 242 16.41 -7.59 -10.86
CA ASN A 242 16.65 -8.93 -11.40
C ASN A 242 15.37 -9.76 -11.58
N GLY A 243 14.22 -9.35 -11.02
CA GLY A 243 12.97 -10.11 -11.07
C GLY A 243 12.91 -11.33 -10.14
N SER A 244 13.88 -11.46 -9.21
CA SER A 244 13.90 -12.54 -8.22
C SER A 244 14.57 -12.08 -6.93
N PHE A 245 14.28 -12.73 -5.81
CA PHE A 245 14.96 -12.50 -4.54
C PHE A 245 16.30 -13.24 -4.46
N LEU A 246 17.17 -12.82 -3.54
CA LEU A 246 18.48 -13.44 -3.31
C LEU A 246 18.33 -14.91 -2.88
N ALA A 247 18.95 -15.83 -3.62
CA ALA A 247 18.89 -17.25 -3.36
C ALA A 247 19.47 -17.63 -1.97
N SER A 248 20.50 -16.90 -1.49
CA SER A 248 21.07 -17.07 -0.15
C SER A 248 20.05 -16.85 0.96
N ASP A 249 19.20 -15.84 0.83
CA ASP A 249 18.24 -15.49 1.87
C ASP A 249 17.03 -16.44 1.85
N LYS A 250 16.63 -16.97 0.68
CA LYS A 250 15.64 -18.04 0.57
C LYS A 250 16.06 -19.33 1.29
N ALA A 251 17.31 -19.74 1.09
CA ALA A 251 17.84 -20.96 1.69
C ALA A 251 17.93 -20.92 3.23
N LEU A 252 18.04 -19.73 3.82
CA LEU A 252 18.08 -19.55 5.28
C LEU A 252 16.69 -19.68 5.94
N MET A 253 15.60 -19.47 5.19
CA MET A 253 14.24 -19.41 5.71
C MET A 253 13.47 -20.74 5.54
N THR A 254 14.04 -21.72 4.83
CA THR A 254 13.46 -23.07 4.65
C THR A 254 13.92 -24.06 5.71
N LYS A 255 14.76 -23.66 6.65
CA LYS A 255 15.22 -24.42 7.81
C LYS A 255 14.54 -23.95 9.09
#